data_d967d66fdcb50714c225fef5f065e618
#
_entry.id   d967d66fdcb50714c225fef5f065e618
#
_cell.length_a   1.000
_cell.length_b   1.000
_cell.length_c   1.000
_cell.angle_alpha   90.00
_cell.angle_beta   90.00
_cell.angle_gamma   90.00
#
_symmetry.space_group_name_H-M   'P 1'
#
loop_
_entity.id
_entity.type
_entity.pdbx_description
1 polymer ?
#
loop_
_entity_poly.entity_id
_entity_poly.type
_entity_poly.pdbx_seq_one_letter_code
_entity_poly.pdbx_strand_id
1 'polypeptide(L)'
;MLFRMKDHKAAVLENDLNKLQKDGPAAWADLPEDELFTPAGFSEERAEATSYSNYSYWGSTFRAFFKNKIAVSLLIALVFVVGFAFLQPYLPGQADPNLCQVDSTTGIQFRNIAPGEEGFIWGSNAIGQDLWARIWAGARTSLTIAFFVALIEAVVGITVGVLWGYVRQLDFFFTELYNICDNIPSTIILILISYVASPSI
;
A
#
# COMPACT_ATOMS: atom_id res chain seq x y z
N MET A 1 12.36 30.52 -9.36
CA MET A 1 12.86 30.40 -10.75
C MET A 1 11.98 29.53 -11.66
N LEU A 2 11.33 28.48 -11.16
CA LEU A 2 10.41 27.58 -11.91
C LEU A 2 9.09 28.23 -12.36
N PHE A 3 8.59 29.23 -11.66
CA PHE A 3 7.34 29.92 -12.00
C PHE A 3 7.48 30.76 -13.28
N ARG A 4 8.65 31.38 -13.48
CA ARG A 4 8.94 32.24 -14.66
C ARG A 4 9.11 31.46 -15.96
N MET A 5 9.49 30.17 -15.90
CA MET A 5 9.60 29.33 -17.09
C MET A 5 8.23 28.81 -17.58
N LYS A 6 7.23 28.71 -16.72
CA LYS A 6 5.89 28.25 -17.09
C LYS A 6 5.13 29.31 -17.88
N ASP A 7 5.31 30.58 -17.48
CA ASP A 7 4.69 31.70 -18.16
C ASP A 7 5.32 31.99 -19.54
N HIS A 8 6.63 31.75 -19.67
CA HIS A 8 7.30 31.90 -20.97
C HIS A 8 6.87 30.83 -21.98
N LYS A 9 6.68 29.56 -21.53
CA LYS A 9 6.20 28.49 -22.41
C LYS A 9 4.73 28.67 -22.80
N ALA A 10 3.90 29.14 -21.89
CA ALA A 10 2.52 29.49 -22.19
C ALA A 10 2.43 30.61 -23.21
N ALA A 11 3.22 31.68 -23.08
CA ALA A 11 3.27 32.80 -24.00
C ALA A 11 3.77 32.42 -25.41
N VAL A 12 4.74 31.48 -25.50
CA VAL A 12 5.23 30.99 -26.79
C VAL A 12 4.17 30.12 -27.49
N LEU A 13 3.49 29.23 -26.75
CA LEU A 13 2.38 28.43 -27.28
C LEU A 13 1.19 29.26 -27.73
N GLU A 14 0.85 30.29 -26.98
CA GLU A 14 -0.22 31.24 -27.30
C GLU A 14 0.11 32.09 -28.54
N ASN A 15 1.36 32.44 -28.72
CA ASN A 15 1.84 33.17 -29.89
C ASN A 15 1.84 32.30 -31.15
N ASP A 16 2.21 31.00 -31.01
CA ASP A 16 2.16 30.04 -32.10
C ASP A 16 0.71 29.69 -32.51
N LEU A 17 -0.19 29.55 -31.52
CA LEU A 17 -1.64 29.35 -31.77
C LEU A 17 -2.26 30.58 -32.44
N ASN A 18 -1.89 31.78 -32.03
CA ASN A 18 -2.36 33.01 -32.66
C ASN A 18 -1.83 33.17 -34.09
N LYS A 19 -0.61 32.73 -34.39
CA LYS A 19 -0.07 32.67 -35.76
C LYS A 19 -0.88 31.70 -36.62
N LEU A 20 -1.11 30.48 -36.12
CA LEU A 20 -1.90 29.44 -36.81
C LEU A 20 -3.35 29.89 -37.06
N GLN A 21 -3.92 30.68 -36.14
CA GLN A 21 -5.28 31.21 -36.24
C GLN A 21 -5.35 32.44 -37.19
N LYS A 22 -4.25 33.17 -37.34
CA LYS A 22 -4.17 34.35 -38.24
C LYS A 22 -3.88 33.97 -39.69
N ASP A 23 -3.14 32.89 -39.91
CA ASP A 23 -2.76 32.39 -41.22
C ASP A 23 -3.83 31.45 -41.83
N GLY A 24 -4.92 31.10 -41.12
CA GLY A 24 -6.14 30.45 -41.56
C GLY A 24 -5.94 29.21 -42.46
N PRO A 25 -7.00 28.45 -42.76
CA PRO A 25 -6.91 27.28 -43.62
C PRO A 25 -6.56 27.60 -45.09
N ALA A 26 -6.49 28.87 -45.47
CA ALA A 26 -6.04 29.30 -46.77
C ALA A 26 -4.51 29.20 -46.98
N ALA A 27 -3.72 29.24 -45.93
CA ALA A 27 -2.24 29.17 -46.04
C ALA A 27 -1.73 27.79 -46.50
N TRP A 28 -2.53 26.74 -46.38
CA TRP A 28 -2.16 25.37 -46.79
C TRP A 28 -2.65 24.99 -48.19
N ALA A 29 -3.64 25.72 -48.69
CA ALA A 29 -4.23 25.44 -50.00
C ALA A 29 -3.32 25.76 -51.19
N ASP A 30 -2.35 26.65 -50.96
CA ASP A 30 -1.39 27.13 -51.97
C ASP A 30 -0.02 26.43 -51.90
N LEU A 31 0.18 25.47 -50.92
CA LEU A 31 1.42 24.74 -50.81
C LEU A 31 1.40 23.54 -51.79
N PRO A 32 2.45 23.32 -52.59
CA PRO A 32 2.56 22.14 -53.44
C PRO A 32 2.58 20.85 -52.56
N GLU A 33 1.97 19.77 -53.03
CA GLU A 33 1.78 18.50 -52.28
C GLU A 33 3.09 17.91 -51.78
N ASP A 34 4.21 18.14 -52.41
CA ASP A 34 5.55 17.73 -52.05
C ASP A 34 6.13 18.52 -50.84
N GLU A 35 5.65 19.72 -50.54
CA GLU A 35 6.01 20.46 -49.34
C GLU A 35 5.14 20.13 -48.14
N LEU A 36 3.91 19.65 -48.33
CA LEU A 36 3.00 19.29 -47.25
C LEU A 36 3.46 18.10 -46.40
N PHE A 37 4.28 17.24 -46.97
CA PHE A 37 4.76 16.00 -46.34
C PHE A 37 6.28 15.97 -46.20
N THR A 38 6.96 17.12 -46.21
CA THR A 38 8.39 17.11 -45.89
C THR A 38 8.59 16.71 -44.43
N PRO A 39 9.43 15.68 -44.14
CA PRO A 39 9.75 15.32 -42.77
C PRO A 39 10.31 16.53 -42.04
N ALA A 40 9.72 16.92 -40.94
CA ALA A 40 10.24 18.00 -40.11
C ALA A 40 11.69 17.66 -39.76
N GLY A 41 12.62 18.53 -40.16
CA GLY A 41 14.05 18.33 -39.91
C GLY A 41 14.29 18.01 -38.43
N PHE A 42 15.14 17.02 -38.18
CA PHE A 42 15.53 16.63 -36.82
C PHE A 42 16.17 17.85 -36.14
N SER A 43 15.49 18.44 -35.19
CA SER A 43 16.07 19.44 -34.31
C SER A 43 16.25 18.80 -32.94
N GLU A 44 17.50 18.79 -32.42
CA GLU A 44 17.81 18.23 -31.10
C GLU A 44 16.93 18.87 -30.01
N GLU A 45 16.65 20.17 -30.09
CA GLU A 45 15.75 20.86 -29.16
C GLU A 45 14.30 20.33 -29.15
N ARG A 46 13.76 19.90 -30.32
CA ARG A 46 12.43 19.29 -30.41
C ARG A 46 12.44 17.84 -29.96
N ALA A 47 13.53 17.10 -30.25
CA ALA A 47 13.71 15.73 -29.78
C ALA A 47 13.83 15.69 -28.25
N GLU A 48 14.55 16.63 -27.64
CA GLU A 48 14.65 16.77 -26.20
C GLU A 48 13.31 17.22 -25.57
N ALA A 49 12.56 18.09 -26.21
CA ALA A 49 11.25 18.54 -25.71
C ALA A 49 10.17 17.44 -25.75
N THR A 50 10.27 16.52 -26.73
CA THR A 50 9.27 15.43 -26.90
C THR A 50 9.68 14.12 -26.25
N SER A 51 10.99 13.89 -26.09
CA SER A 51 11.52 12.57 -25.72
C SER A 51 11.78 12.39 -24.21
N TYR A 52 11.90 13.48 -23.45
CA TYR A 52 12.09 13.41 -22.00
C TYR A 52 11.12 14.36 -21.28
N SER A 53 9.95 13.86 -20.96
CA SER A 53 9.29 14.41 -19.80
C SER A 53 10.16 14.03 -18.60
N ASN A 54 10.90 14.99 -18.05
CA ASN A 54 11.61 14.89 -16.76
C ASN A 54 10.59 14.76 -15.61
N TYR A 55 9.58 13.93 -15.85
CA TYR A 55 8.48 13.68 -14.93
C TYR A 55 8.87 12.50 -14.08
N SER A 56 9.54 12.79 -12.96
CA SER A 56 9.76 11.76 -11.95
C SER A 56 8.39 11.28 -11.46
N TYR A 57 7.97 10.13 -11.94
CA TYR A 57 6.71 9.46 -11.55
C TYR A 57 6.60 9.41 -10.02
N TRP A 58 7.63 8.96 -9.37
CA TRP A 58 7.67 8.88 -7.91
C TRP A 58 7.57 10.24 -7.23
N GLY A 59 8.29 11.25 -7.73
CA GLY A 59 8.25 12.60 -7.17
C GLY A 59 6.87 13.24 -7.28
N SER A 60 6.17 13.03 -8.39
CA SER A 60 4.81 13.55 -8.57
C SER A 60 3.78 12.81 -7.73
N THR A 61 3.90 11.48 -7.64
CA THR A 61 3.03 10.63 -6.82
C THR A 61 3.15 10.99 -5.35
N PHE A 62 4.36 11.10 -4.82
CA PHE A 62 4.57 11.53 -3.43
C PHE A 62 4.04 12.94 -3.19
N ARG A 63 4.28 13.88 -4.11
CA ARG A 63 3.77 15.25 -3.97
C ARG A 63 2.23 15.30 -4.00
N ALA A 64 1.60 14.51 -4.87
CA ALA A 64 0.14 14.41 -4.93
C ALA A 64 -0.43 13.77 -3.65
N PHE A 65 0.21 12.73 -3.14
CA PHE A 65 -0.16 12.08 -1.88
C PHE A 65 -0.08 13.04 -0.69
N PHE A 66 1.05 13.72 -0.51
CA PHE A 66 1.23 14.68 0.60
C PHE A 66 0.38 15.94 0.48
N LYS A 67 -0.15 16.24 -0.70
CA LYS A 67 -1.12 17.32 -0.90
C LYS A 67 -2.51 16.96 -0.35
N ASN A 68 -2.83 15.67 -0.27
CA ASN A 68 -4.10 15.19 0.28
C ASN A 68 -4.01 15.09 1.80
N LYS A 69 -4.58 16.06 2.51
CA LYS A 69 -4.56 16.13 3.97
C LYS A 69 -5.20 14.91 4.65
N ILE A 70 -6.25 14.35 4.03
CA ILE A 70 -6.94 13.16 4.56
C ILE A 70 -6.02 11.93 4.46
N ALA A 71 -5.36 11.73 3.33
CA ALA A 71 -4.45 10.61 3.15
C ALA A 71 -3.26 10.67 4.13
N VAL A 72 -2.71 11.88 4.32
CA VAL A 72 -1.61 12.10 5.29
C VAL A 72 -2.08 11.85 6.72
N SER A 73 -3.27 12.34 7.09
CA SER A 73 -3.84 12.10 8.44
C SER A 73 -4.04 10.61 8.71
N LEU A 74 -4.59 9.87 7.76
CA LEU A 74 -4.77 8.42 7.89
C LEU A 74 -3.44 7.66 7.95
N LEU A 75 -2.45 8.09 7.18
CA LEU A 75 -1.10 7.51 7.26
C LEU A 75 -0.48 7.72 8.64
N ILE A 76 -0.59 8.94 9.18
CA ILE A 76 -0.08 9.25 10.53
C ILE A 76 -0.79 8.39 11.58
N ALA A 77 -2.13 8.28 11.51
CA ALA A 77 -2.90 7.44 12.40
C ALA A 77 -2.48 5.96 12.31
N LEU A 78 -2.28 5.45 11.09
CA LEU A 78 -1.81 4.08 10.87
C LEU A 78 -0.42 3.84 11.48
N VAL A 79 0.54 4.74 11.20
CA VAL A 79 1.90 4.65 11.73
C VAL A 79 1.89 4.73 13.26
N PHE A 80 1.03 5.58 13.83
CA PHE A 80 0.86 5.69 15.27
C PHE A 80 0.33 4.38 15.88
N VAL A 81 -0.74 3.79 15.34
CA VAL A 81 -1.33 2.53 15.84
C VAL A 81 -0.32 1.38 15.74
N VAL A 82 0.33 1.22 14.59
CA VAL A 82 1.35 0.19 14.38
C VAL A 82 2.53 0.40 15.32
N GLY A 83 3.06 1.61 15.38
CA GLY A 83 4.18 1.95 16.26
C GLY A 83 3.84 1.72 17.73
N PHE A 84 2.64 2.13 18.15
CA PHE A 84 2.18 1.93 19.51
C PHE A 84 2.02 0.45 19.87
N ALA A 85 1.56 -0.41 18.96
CA ALA A 85 1.44 -1.84 19.19
C ALA A 85 2.79 -2.49 19.57
N PHE A 86 3.89 -2.01 18.97
CA PHE A 86 5.23 -2.51 19.29
C PHE A 86 5.88 -1.80 20.50
N LEU A 87 5.50 -0.56 20.76
CA LEU A 87 6.08 0.24 21.84
C LEU A 87 5.42 -0.04 23.21
N GLN A 88 4.12 -0.40 23.19
CA GLN A 88 3.30 -0.57 24.39
C GLN A 88 3.93 -1.46 25.48
N PRO A 89 4.53 -2.62 25.21
CA PRO A 89 5.07 -3.47 26.27
C PRO A 89 6.29 -2.88 27.01
N TYR A 90 6.94 -1.88 26.41
CA TYR A 90 8.09 -1.19 26.99
C TYR A 90 7.69 0.02 27.85
N LEU A 91 6.41 0.37 27.88
CA LEU A 91 5.91 1.45 28.72
C LEU A 91 5.87 1.02 30.19
N PRO A 92 6.18 1.91 31.12
CA PRO A 92 6.13 1.60 32.55
C PRO A 92 4.71 1.26 32.99
N GLY A 93 4.59 0.30 33.93
CA GLY A 93 3.30 -0.08 34.50
C GLY A 93 2.43 -0.98 33.62
N GLN A 94 2.98 -1.60 32.57
CA GLN A 94 2.22 -2.54 31.75
C GLN A 94 2.16 -3.92 32.40
N ALA A 95 0.95 -4.49 32.42
CA ALA A 95 0.74 -5.86 32.88
C ALA A 95 1.19 -6.89 31.82
N ASP A 96 1.62 -8.07 32.27
CA ASP A 96 1.85 -9.19 31.37
C ASP A 96 0.50 -9.66 30.78
N PRO A 97 0.35 -9.74 29.46
CA PRO A 97 -0.93 -10.10 28.83
C PRO A 97 -1.39 -11.53 29.13
N ASN A 98 -0.50 -12.40 29.57
CA ASN A 98 -0.81 -13.82 29.82
C ASN A 98 -1.00 -14.13 31.31
N LEU A 99 -0.58 -13.24 32.20
CA LEU A 99 -0.73 -13.45 33.64
C LEU A 99 -2.11 -13.01 34.13
N CYS A 100 -2.72 -13.85 34.96
CA CYS A 100 -3.92 -13.49 35.72
C CYS A 100 -3.52 -12.56 36.86
N GLN A 101 -4.09 -11.38 36.89
CA GLN A 101 -3.86 -10.40 37.97
C GLN A 101 -4.62 -10.85 39.23
N VAL A 102 -3.90 -10.79 40.35
CA VAL A 102 -4.41 -11.23 41.65
C VAL A 102 -4.20 -10.09 42.63
N ASP A 103 -5.19 -9.80 43.46
CA ASP A 103 -5.04 -8.87 44.56
C ASP A 103 -3.98 -9.43 45.56
N SER A 104 -2.95 -8.64 45.79
CA SER A 104 -1.85 -9.01 46.67
C SER A 104 -2.26 -9.18 48.12
N THR A 105 -3.40 -8.58 48.51
CA THR A 105 -3.90 -8.58 49.89
C THR A 105 -4.83 -9.76 50.19
N THR A 106 -5.75 -10.02 49.25
CA THR A 106 -6.81 -11.02 49.42
C THR A 106 -6.53 -12.34 48.67
N GLY A 107 -5.58 -12.35 47.74
CA GLY A 107 -5.32 -13.51 46.87
C GLY A 107 -6.41 -13.79 45.84
N ILE A 108 -7.42 -12.90 45.71
CA ILE A 108 -8.55 -13.04 44.81
C ILE A 108 -8.15 -12.53 43.42
N GLN A 109 -8.53 -13.28 42.37
CA GLN A 109 -8.30 -12.83 41.00
C GLN A 109 -9.23 -11.69 40.61
N PHE A 110 -8.72 -10.68 39.92
CA PHE A 110 -9.47 -9.54 39.39
C PHE A 110 -10.28 -9.95 38.15
N ARG A 111 -11.37 -10.69 38.33
CA ARG A 111 -12.22 -11.21 37.25
C ARG A 111 -13.32 -10.22 36.87
N ASN A 112 -13.49 -9.98 35.57
CA ASN A 112 -14.55 -9.11 35.04
C ASN A 112 -14.60 -7.72 35.68
N ILE A 113 -13.44 -7.16 35.97
CA ILE A 113 -13.31 -5.80 36.49
C ILE A 113 -13.70 -4.81 35.39
N ALA A 114 -14.48 -3.78 35.75
CA ALA A 114 -14.91 -2.76 34.82
C ALA A 114 -13.75 -1.86 34.36
N PRO A 115 -13.84 -1.24 33.18
CA PRO A 115 -12.86 -0.28 32.72
C PRO A 115 -12.68 0.89 33.71
N GLY A 116 -11.43 1.19 34.09
CA GLY A 116 -11.07 2.26 35.02
C GLY A 116 -11.07 1.87 36.48
N GLU A 117 -11.47 0.66 36.84
CA GLU A 117 -11.41 0.15 38.21
C GLU A 117 -10.12 -0.63 38.45
N GLU A 118 -9.67 -0.69 39.71
CA GLU A 118 -8.50 -1.45 40.20
C GLU A 118 -7.21 -1.24 39.37
N GLY A 119 -7.08 -0.11 38.69
CA GLY A 119 -5.93 0.22 37.85
C GLY A 119 -5.99 -0.36 36.43
N PHE A 120 -7.04 -1.07 36.07
CA PHE A 120 -7.23 -1.60 34.71
C PHE A 120 -7.79 -0.53 33.77
N ILE A 121 -7.07 -0.21 32.68
CA ILE A 121 -7.52 0.81 31.69
C ILE A 121 -8.82 0.37 31.00
N TRP A 122 -8.85 -0.89 30.53
CA TRP A 122 -10.01 -1.47 29.81
C TRP A 122 -10.66 -2.63 30.59
N GLY A 123 -10.37 -2.75 31.86
CA GLY A 123 -10.88 -3.83 32.70
C GLY A 123 -10.15 -5.15 32.50
N SER A 124 -10.70 -6.20 33.10
CA SER A 124 -10.16 -7.56 33.05
C SER A 124 -11.16 -8.55 32.46
N ASN A 125 -10.65 -9.66 31.93
CA ASN A 125 -11.49 -10.74 31.44
C ASN A 125 -11.94 -11.71 32.55
N ALA A 126 -12.70 -12.75 32.19
CA ALA A 126 -13.24 -13.74 33.12
C ALA A 126 -12.18 -14.55 33.88
N ILE A 127 -10.93 -14.54 33.44
CA ILE A 127 -9.79 -15.22 34.10
C ILE A 127 -8.81 -14.25 34.75
N GLY A 128 -9.17 -12.96 34.83
CA GLY A 128 -8.36 -11.96 35.53
C GLY A 128 -7.17 -11.39 34.73
N GLN A 129 -7.17 -11.50 33.43
CA GLN A 129 -6.12 -10.92 32.58
C GLN A 129 -6.48 -9.51 32.16
N ASP A 130 -5.50 -8.61 32.07
CA ASP A 130 -5.67 -7.23 31.63
C ASP A 130 -6.02 -7.18 30.13
N LEU A 131 -7.19 -6.62 29.81
CA LEU A 131 -7.64 -6.49 28.43
C LEU A 131 -6.81 -5.51 27.62
N TRP A 132 -6.32 -4.43 28.20
CA TRP A 132 -5.43 -3.50 27.53
C TRP A 132 -4.15 -4.19 27.05
N ALA A 133 -3.45 -4.86 27.94
CA ALA A 133 -2.23 -5.58 27.63
C ALA A 133 -2.48 -6.67 26.56
N ARG A 134 -3.59 -7.40 26.67
CA ARG A 134 -3.94 -8.48 25.72
C ARG A 134 -4.23 -7.98 24.32
N ILE A 135 -4.99 -6.88 24.17
CA ILE A 135 -5.33 -6.34 22.87
C ILE A 135 -4.07 -5.89 22.12
N TRP A 136 -3.17 -5.19 22.80
CA TRP A 136 -1.92 -4.76 22.17
C TRP A 136 -0.95 -5.91 21.90
N ALA A 137 -0.89 -6.90 22.77
CA ALA A 137 -0.14 -8.14 22.50
C ALA A 137 -0.70 -8.90 21.29
N GLY A 138 -2.02 -9.04 21.21
CA GLY A 138 -2.69 -9.64 20.06
C GLY A 138 -2.46 -8.87 18.77
N ALA A 139 -2.58 -7.54 18.81
CA ALA A 139 -2.31 -6.67 17.66
C ALA A 139 -0.87 -6.84 17.16
N ARG A 140 0.12 -6.83 18.06
CA ARG A 140 1.54 -7.05 17.72
C ARG A 140 1.76 -8.41 17.07
N THR A 141 1.21 -9.47 17.65
CA THR A 141 1.33 -10.83 17.10
C THR A 141 0.70 -10.91 15.72
N SER A 142 -0.52 -10.38 15.54
CA SER A 142 -1.21 -10.37 14.25
C SER A 142 -0.46 -9.57 13.20
N LEU A 143 0.05 -8.37 13.53
CA LEU A 143 0.84 -7.55 12.62
C LEU A 143 2.16 -8.24 12.22
N THR A 144 2.81 -8.92 13.16
CA THR A 144 4.04 -9.67 12.87
C THR A 144 3.77 -10.81 11.92
N ILE A 145 2.73 -11.62 12.17
CA ILE A 145 2.33 -12.72 11.28
C ILE A 145 1.95 -12.16 9.90
N ALA A 146 1.12 -11.13 9.85
CA ALA A 146 0.69 -10.51 8.59
C ALA A 146 1.89 -9.99 7.76
N PHE A 147 2.89 -9.38 8.41
CA PHE A 147 4.10 -8.93 7.74
C PHE A 147 4.90 -10.08 7.11
N PHE A 148 5.13 -11.15 7.85
CA PHE A 148 5.88 -12.29 7.32
C PHE A 148 5.11 -13.02 6.24
N VAL A 149 3.79 -13.20 6.41
CA VAL A 149 2.93 -13.82 5.38
C VAL A 149 2.96 -12.98 4.10
N ALA A 150 2.75 -11.66 4.20
CA ALA A 150 2.77 -10.77 3.05
C ALA A 150 4.13 -10.77 2.32
N LEU A 151 5.24 -10.87 3.08
CA LEU A 151 6.57 -10.95 2.49
C LEU A 151 6.78 -12.26 1.73
N ILE A 152 6.36 -13.39 2.31
CA ILE A 152 6.42 -14.70 1.64
C ILE A 152 5.53 -14.70 0.40
N GLU A 153 4.29 -14.22 0.52
CA GLU A 153 3.36 -14.12 -0.61
C GLU A 153 3.90 -13.23 -1.72
N ALA A 154 4.52 -12.09 -1.39
CA ALA A 154 5.13 -11.22 -2.38
C ALA A 154 6.27 -11.92 -3.13
N VAL A 155 7.19 -12.57 -2.42
CA VAL A 155 8.33 -13.26 -3.04
C VAL A 155 7.84 -14.42 -3.91
N VAL A 156 7.00 -15.28 -3.37
CA VAL A 156 6.49 -16.47 -4.07
C VAL A 156 5.57 -16.04 -5.22
N GLY A 157 4.63 -15.13 -4.96
CA GLY A 157 3.65 -14.68 -5.94
C GLY A 157 4.30 -13.96 -7.13
N ILE A 158 5.27 -13.08 -6.88
CA ILE A 158 6.00 -12.41 -7.97
C ILE A 158 6.81 -13.44 -8.76
N THR A 159 7.53 -14.33 -8.10
CA THR A 159 8.35 -15.34 -8.78
C THR A 159 7.49 -16.27 -9.63
N VAL A 160 6.44 -16.85 -9.05
CA VAL A 160 5.51 -17.73 -9.76
C VAL A 160 4.77 -16.97 -10.85
N GLY A 161 4.29 -15.76 -10.58
CA GLY A 161 3.58 -14.94 -11.55
C GLY A 161 4.45 -14.56 -12.76
N VAL A 162 5.71 -14.20 -12.55
CA VAL A 162 6.65 -13.92 -13.64
C VAL A 162 6.94 -15.19 -14.45
N LEU A 163 7.17 -16.33 -13.80
CA LEU A 163 7.39 -17.60 -14.48
C LEU A 163 6.15 -18.02 -15.29
N TRP A 164 4.97 -17.88 -14.73
CA TRP A 164 3.72 -18.20 -15.42
C TRP A 164 3.51 -17.29 -16.64
N GLY A 165 3.67 -15.97 -16.47
CA GLY A 165 3.44 -15.01 -17.56
C GLY A 165 4.52 -15.01 -18.64
N TYR A 166 5.76 -15.34 -18.32
CA TYR A 166 6.88 -15.26 -19.25
C TYR A 166 7.18 -16.60 -19.97
N VAL A 167 6.99 -17.73 -19.27
CA VAL A 167 7.34 -19.05 -19.81
C VAL A 167 6.09 -19.75 -20.36
N ARG A 168 5.87 -19.62 -21.67
CA ARG A 168 4.68 -20.18 -22.36
C ARG A 168 4.48 -21.68 -22.11
N GLN A 169 5.55 -22.42 -21.89
CA GLN A 169 5.47 -23.87 -21.62
C GLN A 169 4.87 -24.20 -20.24
N LEU A 170 5.02 -23.28 -19.28
CA LEU A 170 4.50 -23.42 -17.93
C LEU A 170 3.05 -22.93 -17.78
N ASP A 171 2.57 -22.18 -18.76
CA ASP A 171 1.21 -21.63 -18.74
C ASP A 171 0.14 -22.72 -18.59
N PHE A 172 0.24 -23.78 -19.38
CA PHE A 172 -0.67 -24.91 -19.27
C PHE A 172 -0.63 -25.56 -17.90
N PHE A 173 0.57 -25.79 -17.36
CA PHE A 173 0.75 -26.43 -16.05
C PHE A 173 0.17 -25.57 -14.91
N PHE A 174 0.49 -24.30 -14.87
CA PHE A 174 0.01 -23.40 -13.81
C PHE A 174 -1.50 -23.13 -13.93
N THR A 175 -2.02 -23.02 -15.14
CA THR A 175 -3.47 -22.88 -15.36
C THR A 175 -4.22 -24.10 -14.87
N GLU A 176 -3.74 -25.31 -15.15
CA GLU A 176 -4.38 -26.54 -14.69
C GLU A 176 -4.30 -26.68 -13.16
N LEU A 177 -3.13 -26.37 -12.59
CA LEU A 177 -2.96 -26.37 -11.14
C LEU A 177 -3.89 -25.36 -10.46
N TYR A 178 -4.02 -24.16 -11.02
CA TYR A 178 -4.95 -23.13 -10.53
C TYR A 178 -6.39 -23.64 -10.58
N ASN A 179 -6.82 -24.20 -11.70
CA ASN A 179 -8.16 -24.75 -11.87
C ASN A 179 -8.47 -25.85 -10.83
N ILE A 180 -7.50 -26.73 -10.55
CA ILE A 180 -7.66 -27.77 -9.52
C ILE A 180 -7.83 -27.12 -8.14
N CYS A 181 -6.99 -26.15 -7.79
CA CYS A 181 -7.06 -25.47 -6.50
C CYS A 181 -8.34 -24.65 -6.33
N ASP A 182 -8.78 -23.96 -7.38
CA ASP A 182 -9.98 -23.10 -7.36
C ASP A 182 -11.27 -23.92 -7.21
N ASN A 183 -11.29 -25.14 -7.74
CA ASN A 183 -12.43 -26.05 -7.62
C ASN A 183 -12.59 -26.65 -6.20
N ILE A 184 -11.57 -26.55 -5.34
CA ILE A 184 -11.67 -27.05 -3.97
C ILE A 184 -12.13 -25.91 -3.05
N PRO A 185 -13.28 -26.01 -2.37
CA PRO A 185 -13.71 -24.98 -1.43
C PRO A 185 -12.63 -24.72 -0.36
N SER A 186 -12.16 -23.48 -0.26
CA SER A 186 -11.11 -23.09 0.69
C SER A 186 -11.44 -23.41 2.14
N THR A 187 -12.73 -23.43 2.49
CA THR A 187 -13.21 -23.82 3.82
C THR A 187 -12.87 -25.26 4.16
N ILE A 188 -12.95 -26.18 3.19
CA ILE A 188 -12.59 -27.60 3.40
C ILE A 188 -11.09 -27.74 3.66
N ILE A 189 -10.27 -27.02 2.87
CA ILE A 189 -8.82 -27.02 3.06
C ILE A 189 -8.45 -26.47 4.44
N LEU A 190 -9.08 -25.37 4.87
CA LEU A 190 -8.82 -24.78 6.19
C LEU A 190 -9.21 -25.71 7.33
N ILE A 191 -10.35 -26.41 7.24
CA ILE A 191 -10.77 -27.38 8.23
C ILE A 191 -9.79 -28.56 8.29
N LEU A 192 -9.35 -29.06 7.14
CA LEU A 192 -8.41 -30.17 7.06
C LEU A 192 -7.05 -29.80 7.67
N ILE A 193 -6.52 -28.63 7.32
CA ILE A 193 -5.26 -28.11 7.87
C ILE A 193 -5.40 -27.91 9.39
N SER A 194 -6.50 -27.32 9.83
CA SER A 194 -6.77 -27.13 11.26
C SER A 194 -6.82 -28.45 12.03
N TYR A 195 -7.42 -29.47 11.45
CA TYR A 195 -7.49 -30.81 12.05
C TYR A 195 -6.12 -31.47 12.13
N VAL A 196 -5.32 -31.39 11.06
CA VAL A 196 -3.96 -31.98 11.02
C VAL A 196 -2.97 -31.20 11.88
N ALA A 197 -3.09 -29.88 11.92
CA ALA A 197 -2.21 -29.00 12.71
C ALA A 197 -2.62 -28.93 14.19
N SER A 198 -3.82 -29.39 14.55
CA SER A 198 -4.24 -29.42 15.95
C SER A 198 -3.40 -30.48 16.67
N PRO A 199 -2.65 -30.14 17.73
CA PRO A 199 -1.96 -31.13 18.52
C PRO A 199 -3.00 -32.10 19.07
N SER A 200 -2.85 -33.39 18.73
CA SER A 200 -3.68 -34.45 19.31
C SER A 200 -3.48 -34.41 20.83
N ILE A 201 -4.51 -33.98 21.55
CA ILE A 201 -4.59 -34.04 23.00
C ILE A 201 -4.75 -35.51 23.41
#